data_b9b05dd9a608f3283393fc7a479dc913
#
_entry.id   b9b05dd9a608f3283393fc7a479dc913
#
_cell.length_a   1.000
_cell.length_b   1.000
_cell.length_c   1.000
_cell.angle_alpha   90.00
_cell.angle_beta   90.00
_cell.angle_gamma   90.00
#
_symmetry.space_group_name_H-M   'P 1'
#
loop_
_entity.id
_entity.type
_entity.pdbx_description
1 polymer ?
#
loop_
_entity_poly.entity_id
_entity_poly.type
_entity_poly.pdbx_seq_one_letter_code
_entity_poly.pdbx_strand_id
1 'polypeptide(L)'
;MTDQLEMIDIHAHILPGIDDGARNWEETGRLLEAAWAQGVRHIIATPHFSRKTDMEQLRQLKAGVRELAHRKGLELEISLGQELRYFEELPLYLEQGRALTLAESRYALVEFKPGDGFQTIRRQSGNWSSTDLFPYWLTQSGIFAFVKQAGPRSWFRAEPVCRSMQKA
;
A
#
# COMPACT_ATOMS: atom_id res chain seq x y z
N MET A 1 14.19 28.94 1.69
CA MET A 1 13.39 27.89 1.02
C MET A 1 13.25 26.79 2.03
N THR A 2 12.08 26.65 2.66
CA THR A 2 11.79 25.54 3.57
C THR A 2 11.64 24.28 2.72
N ASP A 3 12.54 23.35 2.92
CA ASP A 3 12.46 21.99 2.37
C ASP A 3 11.17 21.38 2.93
N GLN A 4 10.07 21.49 2.19
CA GLN A 4 8.82 20.81 2.58
C GLN A 4 9.05 19.34 2.32
N LEU A 5 9.13 18.56 3.39
CA LEU A 5 9.14 17.10 3.33
C LEU A 5 7.88 16.66 2.57
N GLU A 6 8.07 16.13 1.38
CA GLU A 6 6.98 15.53 0.60
C GLU A 6 6.59 14.22 1.25
N MET A 7 5.33 14.11 1.67
CA MET A 7 4.82 12.87 2.26
C MET A 7 4.36 11.91 1.17
N ILE A 8 4.66 10.63 1.38
CA ILE A 8 4.18 9.53 0.55
C ILE A 8 3.18 8.72 1.38
N ASP A 9 1.96 8.57 0.87
CA ASP A 9 0.98 7.62 1.43
C ASP A 9 1.14 6.27 0.73
N ILE A 10 1.59 5.27 1.49
CA ILE A 10 1.86 3.92 0.98
C ILE A 10 0.72 2.93 1.19
N HIS A 11 -0.41 3.38 1.78
CA HIS A 11 -1.58 2.54 2.04
C HIS A 11 -2.87 3.34 1.89
N ALA A 12 -3.48 3.33 0.72
CA ALA A 12 -4.67 4.12 0.41
C ALA A 12 -5.66 3.36 -0.49
N HIS A 13 -6.92 3.28 -0.04
CA HIS A 13 -8.02 2.67 -0.79
C HIS A 13 -8.80 3.74 -1.57
N ILE A 14 -8.12 4.35 -2.56
CA ILE A 14 -8.64 5.48 -3.33
C ILE A 14 -9.24 5.09 -4.69
N LEU A 15 -9.13 3.82 -5.11
CA LEU A 15 -9.70 3.35 -6.37
C LEU A 15 -11.21 3.20 -6.23
N PRO A 16 -12.03 3.83 -7.10
CA PRO A 16 -13.47 3.86 -6.93
C PRO A 16 -14.12 2.49 -7.17
N GLY A 17 -14.91 2.03 -6.20
CA GLY A 17 -15.79 0.86 -6.34
C GLY A 17 -15.10 -0.49 -6.50
N ILE A 18 -13.81 -0.60 -6.08
CA ILE A 18 -13.06 -1.86 -6.21
C ILE A 18 -13.02 -2.68 -4.91
N ASP A 19 -13.08 -2.01 -3.77
CA ASP A 19 -13.05 -2.61 -2.43
C ASP A 19 -13.89 -1.78 -1.44
N ASP A 20 -13.59 -1.86 -0.14
CA ASP A 20 -14.28 -1.14 0.94
C ASP A 20 -13.81 0.31 1.13
N GLY A 21 -12.93 0.81 0.26
CA GLY A 21 -12.47 2.20 0.25
C GLY A 21 -13.44 3.16 -0.45
N ALA A 22 -12.94 3.95 -1.41
CA ALA A 22 -13.75 4.90 -2.17
C ALA A 22 -14.86 4.20 -2.95
N ARG A 23 -16.12 4.52 -2.68
CA ARG A 23 -17.28 3.90 -3.35
C ARG A 23 -17.49 4.38 -4.78
N ASN A 24 -17.02 5.58 -5.09
CA ASN A 24 -17.22 6.24 -6.38
C ASN A 24 -16.18 7.33 -6.63
N TRP A 25 -16.19 7.92 -7.83
CA TRP A 25 -15.26 8.97 -8.24
C TRP A 25 -15.34 10.25 -7.39
N GLU A 26 -16.49 10.56 -6.82
CA GLU A 26 -16.67 11.72 -5.95
C GLU A 26 -15.91 11.52 -4.62
N GLU A 27 -16.04 10.34 -4.01
CA GLU A 27 -15.28 10.00 -2.80
C GLU A 27 -13.77 9.93 -3.07
N THR A 28 -13.35 9.33 -4.18
CA THR A 28 -11.95 9.39 -4.63
C THR A 28 -11.46 10.83 -4.68
N GLY A 29 -12.24 11.74 -5.30
CA GLY A 29 -11.88 13.15 -5.39
C GLY A 29 -11.70 13.83 -4.04
N ARG A 30 -12.58 13.55 -3.06
CA ARG A 30 -12.47 14.07 -1.68
C ARG A 30 -11.23 13.52 -0.96
N LEU A 31 -10.92 12.24 -1.13
CA LEU A 31 -9.73 11.63 -0.53
C LEU A 31 -8.44 12.25 -1.10
N LEU A 32 -8.37 12.48 -2.42
CA LEU A 32 -7.23 13.15 -3.06
C LEU A 32 -7.04 14.58 -2.52
N GLU A 33 -8.11 15.37 -2.41
CA GLU A 33 -8.06 16.72 -1.86
C GLU A 33 -7.60 16.72 -0.40
N ALA A 34 -8.11 15.79 0.42
CA ALA A 34 -7.72 15.66 1.82
C ALA A 34 -6.24 15.27 1.96
N ALA A 35 -5.74 14.33 1.16
CA ALA A 35 -4.34 13.93 1.14
C ALA A 35 -3.44 15.11 0.73
N TRP A 36 -3.78 15.80 -0.34
CA TRP A 36 -3.05 16.99 -0.81
C TRP A 36 -2.97 18.09 0.25
N ALA A 37 -4.11 18.38 0.91
CA ALA A 37 -4.16 19.40 1.96
C ALA A 37 -3.27 19.06 3.18
N GLN A 38 -3.00 17.78 3.42
CA GLN A 38 -2.11 17.29 4.47
C GLN A 38 -0.63 17.23 4.05
N GLY A 39 -0.30 17.61 2.83
CA GLY A 39 1.08 17.62 2.33
C GLY A 39 1.51 16.34 1.65
N VAL A 40 0.59 15.38 1.41
CA VAL A 40 0.89 14.20 0.59
C VAL A 40 1.13 14.65 -0.86
N ARG A 41 2.17 14.10 -1.48
CA ARG A 41 2.52 14.37 -2.89
C ARG A 41 2.58 13.11 -3.74
N HIS A 42 2.69 11.96 -3.11
CA HIS A 42 2.64 10.66 -3.78
C HIS A 42 1.70 9.72 -3.00
N ILE A 43 0.76 9.08 -3.70
CA ILE A 43 -0.15 8.08 -3.14
C ILE A 43 0.07 6.76 -3.87
N ILE A 44 0.30 5.70 -3.13
CA ILE A 44 0.27 4.34 -3.66
C ILE A 44 -1.13 3.79 -3.38
N ALA A 45 -1.95 3.68 -4.42
CA ALA A 45 -3.26 3.04 -4.31
C ALA A 45 -3.07 1.53 -4.06
N THR A 46 -3.61 1.05 -2.94
CA THR A 46 -3.42 -0.33 -2.47
C THR A 46 -4.76 -1.04 -2.24
N PRO A 47 -5.57 -1.28 -3.30
CA PRO A 47 -6.80 -2.03 -3.13
C PRO A 47 -6.52 -3.44 -2.58
N HIS A 48 -7.49 -4.01 -1.88
CA HIS A 48 -7.39 -5.38 -1.41
C HIS A 48 -7.15 -6.38 -2.55
N PHE A 49 -6.20 -7.29 -2.33
CA PHE A 49 -5.92 -8.37 -3.27
C PHE A 49 -7.07 -9.40 -3.28
N SER A 50 -7.44 -9.80 -4.47
CA SER A 50 -8.29 -10.97 -4.72
C SER A 50 -7.68 -11.82 -5.84
N ARG A 51 -7.81 -13.15 -5.76
CA ARG A 51 -7.41 -14.05 -6.85
C ARG A 51 -8.18 -13.80 -8.16
N LYS A 52 -9.31 -13.07 -8.08
CA LYS A 52 -10.15 -12.67 -9.21
C LYS A 52 -9.89 -11.24 -9.68
N THR A 53 -8.90 -10.56 -9.10
CA THR A 53 -8.58 -9.17 -9.47
C THR A 53 -8.18 -9.09 -10.94
N ASP A 54 -8.87 -8.23 -11.67
CA ASP A 54 -8.49 -7.86 -13.03
C ASP A 54 -7.41 -6.77 -12.98
N MET A 55 -6.19 -7.14 -13.35
CA MET A 55 -5.05 -6.23 -13.35
C MET A 55 -5.19 -5.09 -14.35
N GLU A 56 -5.89 -5.33 -15.46
CA GLU A 56 -6.15 -4.27 -16.44
C GLU A 56 -7.16 -3.26 -15.89
N GLN A 57 -8.21 -3.73 -15.21
CA GLN A 57 -9.14 -2.85 -14.51
C GLN A 57 -8.43 -1.96 -13.49
N LEU A 58 -7.50 -2.50 -12.70
CA LEU A 58 -6.73 -1.71 -11.74
C LEU A 58 -5.90 -0.61 -12.43
N ARG A 59 -5.25 -0.92 -13.55
CA ARG A 59 -4.47 0.06 -14.32
C ARG A 59 -5.36 1.17 -14.89
N GLN A 60 -6.54 0.82 -15.40
CA GLN A 60 -7.51 1.78 -15.91
C GLN A 60 -8.04 2.69 -14.80
N LEU A 61 -8.39 2.14 -13.64
CA LEU A 61 -8.81 2.91 -12.47
C LEU A 61 -7.70 3.86 -11.99
N LYS A 62 -6.45 3.38 -11.88
CA LYS A 62 -5.31 4.24 -11.55
C LYS A 62 -5.17 5.40 -12.55
N ALA A 63 -5.26 5.12 -13.84
CA ALA A 63 -5.18 6.16 -14.87
C ALA A 63 -6.29 7.22 -14.71
N GLY A 64 -7.53 6.77 -14.43
CA GLY A 64 -8.65 7.66 -14.15
C GLY A 64 -8.47 8.50 -12.88
N VAL A 65 -7.90 7.92 -11.81
CA VAL A 65 -7.60 8.65 -10.56
C VAL A 65 -6.54 9.73 -10.80
N ARG A 66 -5.50 9.43 -11.57
CA ARG A 66 -4.48 10.41 -11.96
C ARG A 66 -5.07 11.56 -12.77
N GLU A 67 -5.94 11.26 -13.72
CA GLU A 67 -6.64 12.25 -14.51
C GLU A 67 -7.58 13.12 -13.64
N LEU A 68 -8.26 12.53 -12.67
CA LEU A 68 -9.09 13.25 -11.71
C LEU A 68 -8.26 14.22 -10.85
N ALA A 69 -7.10 13.78 -10.35
CA ALA A 69 -6.17 14.63 -9.61
C ALA A 69 -5.73 15.83 -10.47
N HIS A 70 -5.31 15.58 -11.70
CA HIS A 70 -4.90 16.64 -12.63
C HIS A 70 -6.02 17.66 -12.90
N ARG A 71 -7.25 17.20 -13.17
CA ARG A 71 -8.40 18.11 -13.38
C ARG A 71 -8.74 18.97 -12.16
N LYS A 72 -8.43 18.47 -10.94
CA LYS A 72 -8.59 19.21 -9.69
C LYS A 72 -7.40 20.13 -9.37
N GLY A 73 -6.38 20.17 -10.22
CA GLY A 73 -5.16 20.97 -9.98
C GLY A 73 -4.29 20.43 -8.84
N LEU A 74 -4.42 19.14 -8.51
CA LEU A 74 -3.63 18.48 -7.48
C LEU A 74 -2.39 17.86 -8.12
N GLU A 75 -1.20 18.33 -7.74
CA GLU A 75 0.08 17.77 -8.18
C GLU A 75 0.42 16.52 -7.39
N LEU A 76 -0.37 15.46 -7.60
CA LEU A 76 -0.23 14.16 -6.95
C LEU A 76 0.33 13.13 -7.92
N GLU A 77 1.40 12.44 -7.51
CA GLU A 77 1.83 11.22 -8.14
C GLU A 77 0.95 10.07 -7.65
N ILE A 78 0.42 9.24 -8.59
CA ILE A 78 -0.41 8.09 -8.26
C ILE A 78 0.26 6.84 -8.78
N SER A 79 0.69 5.98 -7.87
CA SER A 79 1.21 4.64 -8.14
C SER A 79 0.21 3.56 -7.74
N LEU A 80 0.48 2.33 -8.11
CA LEU A 80 -0.35 1.17 -7.81
C LEU A 80 0.42 0.15 -6.97
N GLY A 81 -0.26 -0.47 -6.05
CA GLY A 81 0.15 -1.63 -5.29
C GLY A 81 -1.08 -2.43 -4.92
N GLN A 82 -0.96 -3.33 -3.97
CA GLN A 82 -2.09 -4.03 -3.37
C GLN A 82 -1.84 -4.27 -1.89
N GLU A 83 -2.92 -4.23 -1.10
CA GLU A 83 -2.93 -4.77 0.25
C GLU A 83 -3.18 -6.29 0.17
N LEU A 84 -2.20 -7.06 0.60
CA LEU A 84 -2.12 -8.50 0.40
C LEU A 84 -2.39 -9.21 1.72
N ARG A 85 -3.57 -9.83 1.87
CA ARG A 85 -3.75 -10.74 3.01
C ARG A 85 -2.79 -11.91 2.85
N TYR A 86 -2.04 -12.24 3.92
CA TYR A 86 -1.08 -13.32 3.88
C TYR A 86 -1.74 -14.68 3.58
N PHE A 87 -1.13 -15.42 2.65
CA PHE A 87 -1.34 -16.84 2.38
C PHE A 87 -0.01 -17.47 1.94
N GLU A 88 0.12 -18.78 2.04
CA GLU A 88 1.41 -19.46 1.89
C GLU A 88 2.06 -19.25 0.52
N GLU A 89 1.26 -19.21 -0.56
CA GLU A 89 1.74 -19.05 -1.92
C GLU A 89 1.94 -17.57 -2.35
N LEU A 90 1.72 -16.61 -1.45
CA LEU A 90 1.80 -15.18 -1.77
C LEU A 90 3.14 -14.77 -2.41
N PRO A 91 4.32 -15.25 -1.94
CA PRO A 91 5.59 -14.94 -2.60
C PRO A 91 5.61 -15.35 -4.08
N LEU A 92 5.09 -16.53 -4.39
CA LEU A 92 5.00 -17.03 -5.77
C LEU A 92 4.06 -16.18 -6.63
N TYR A 93 2.94 -15.68 -6.06
CA TYR A 93 2.02 -14.79 -6.76
C TYR A 93 2.66 -13.46 -7.13
N LEU A 94 3.50 -12.91 -6.26
CA LEU A 94 4.26 -11.69 -6.51
C LEU A 94 5.34 -11.91 -7.59
N GLU A 95 6.09 -12.99 -7.50
CA GLU A 95 7.10 -13.35 -8.51
C GLU A 95 6.49 -13.56 -9.91
N GLN A 96 5.29 -14.10 -9.97
CA GLN A 96 4.54 -14.31 -11.22
C GLN A 96 3.81 -13.06 -11.72
N GLY A 97 3.86 -11.93 -11.01
CA GLY A 97 3.11 -10.72 -11.34
C GLY A 97 1.59 -10.87 -11.21
N ARG A 98 1.11 -11.87 -10.44
CA ARG A 98 -0.31 -12.13 -10.14
C ARG A 98 -0.81 -11.34 -8.94
N ALA A 99 0.09 -10.75 -8.18
CA ALA A 99 -0.14 -9.77 -7.12
C ALA A 99 0.86 -8.62 -7.31
N LEU A 100 0.51 -7.42 -6.83
CA LEU A 100 1.32 -6.23 -7.03
C LEU A 100 2.13 -5.89 -5.78
N THR A 101 3.38 -5.52 -6.00
CA THR A 101 4.22 -4.82 -5.03
C THR A 101 3.84 -3.33 -4.96
N LEU A 102 4.34 -2.60 -3.98
CA LEU A 102 4.14 -1.16 -3.85
C LEU A 102 4.93 -0.42 -4.95
N ALA A 103 4.21 0.25 -5.87
CA ALA A 103 4.80 1.08 -6.93
C ALA A 103 5.90 0.36 -7.74
N GLU A 104 5.67 -0.92 -8.09
CA GLU A 104 6.62 -1.77 -8.83
C GLU A 104 8.00 -1.92 -8.14
N SER A 105 8.08 -1.59 -6.87
CA SER A 105 9.27 -1.77 -6.05
C SER A 105 9.41 -3.22 -5.57
N ARG A 106 10.42 -3.52 -4.78
CA ARG A 106 10.57 -4.81 -4.12
C ARG A 106 9.83 -4.90 -2.76
N TYR A 107 8.96 -3.94 -2.45
CA TYR A 107 8.21 -3.91 -1.21
C TYR A 107 6.77 -4.35 -1.44
N ALA A 108 6.27 -5.23 -0.59
CA ALA A 108 4.90 -5.71 -0.59
C ALA A 108 4.18 -5.31 0.70
N LEU A 109 2.96 -4.79 0.60
CA LEU A 109 2.11 -4.47 1.75
C LEU A 109 1.33 -5.72 2.15
N VAL A 110 1.64 -6.30 3.32
CA VAL A 110 1.04 -7.57 3.76
C VAL A 110 0.26 -7.41 5.05
N GLU A 111 -1.02 -7.80 5.01
CA GLU A 111 -1.92 -7.85 6.15
C GLU A 111 -1.98 -9.26 6.76
N PHE A 112 -1.99 -9.34 8.10
CA PHE A 112 -2.26 -10.56 8.85
C PHE A 112 -3.64 -10.52 9.51
N LYS A 113 -4.17 -11.72 9.77
CA LYS A 113 -5.45 -11.82 10.48
C LYS A 113 -5.32 -11.24 11.90
N PRO A 114 -6.38 -10.58 12.41
CA PRO A 114 -6.46 -10.25 13.82
C PRO A 114 -6.24 -11.50 14.68
N GLY A 115 -5.30 -11.43 15.62
CA GLY A 115 -4.95 -12.57 16.48
C GLY A 115 -3.80 -13.44 15.99
N ASP A 116 -3.27 -13.25 14.77
CA ASP A 116 -2.00 -13.87 14.39
C ASP A 116 -0.89 -13.35 15.31
N GLY A 117 -0.32 -14.25 16.08
CA GLY A 117 0.76 -13.91 17.02
C GLY A 117 2.07 -13.61 16.28
N PHE A 118 2.96 -12.84 16.92
CA PHE A 118 4.30 -12.51 16.40
C PHE A 118 5.10 -13.73 15.94
N GLN A 119 4.95 -14.88 16.60
CA GLN A 119 5.61 -16.15 16.20
C GLN A 119 5.12 -16.65 14.84
N THR A 120 3.82 -16.49 14.54
CA THR A 120 3.24 -16.83 13.24
C THR A 120 3.82 -15.92 12.16
N ILE A 121 3.83 -14.61 12.40
CA ILE A 121 4.41 -13.60 11.51
C ILE A 121 5.90 -13.90 11.24
N ARG A 122 6.68 -14.17 12.28
CA ARG A 122 8.11 -14.48 12.18
C ARG A 122 8.39 -15.76 11.38
N ARG A 123 7.60 -16.82 11.59
CA ARG A 123 7.73 -18.09 10.84
C ARG A 123 7.42 -17.89 9.36
N GLN A 124 6.37 -17.13 9.08
CA GLN A 124 5.93 -16.83 7.73
C GLN A 124 6.89 -15.90 6.99
N SER A 125 7.53 -14.95 7.70
CA SER A 125 8.58 -14.10 7.10
C SER A 125 9.84 -14.87 6.70
N GLY A 126 10.08 -16.06 7.26
CA GLY A 126 11.15 -16.96 6.82
C GLY A 126 11.00 -17.43 5.37
N ASN A 127 9.76 -17.57 4.88
CA ASN A 127 9.48 -17.98 3.50
C ASN A 127 9.84 -16.91 2.45
N TRP A 128 10.05 -15.65 2.88
CA TRP A 128 10.46 -14.53 2.01
C TRP A 128 11.99 -14.40 1.86
N SER A 129 12.77 -15.17 2.63
CA SER A 129 14.23 -15.08 2.63
C SER A 129 14.88 -15.57 1.33
N SER A 130 14.15 -16.30 0.48
CA SER A 130 14.57 -16.75 -0.84
C SER A 130 14.19 -15.80 -1.98
N THR A 131 13.44 -14.73 -1.68
CA THR A 131 12.98 -13.75 -2.67
C THR A 131 13.70 -12.41 -2.43
N ASP A 132 13.84 -11.61 -3.49
CA ASP A 132 14.32 -10.21 -3.39
C ASP A 132 13.22 -9.25 -2.88
N LEU A 133 12.08 -9.79 -2.44
CA LEU A 133 10.93 -9.03 -1.97
C LEU A 133 11.00 -8.77 -0.47
N PHE A 134 10.55 -7.59 -0.04
CA PHE A 134 10.49 -7.17 1.36
C PHE A 134 9.05 -6.90 1.75
N PRO A 135 8.45 -7.71 2.65
CA PRO A 135 7.11 -7.43 3.13
C PRO A 135 7.09 -6.25 4.10
N TYR A 136 6.17 -5.30 3.88
CA TYR A 136 5.70 -4.36 4.88
C TYR A 136 4.51 -4.99 5.60
N TRP A 137 4.60 -5.06 6.93
CA TRP A 137 3.59 -5.72 7.74
C TRP A 137 2.53 -4.72 8.20
N LEU A 138 1.27 -5.01 7.90
CA LEU A 138 0.12 -4.28 8.40
C LEU A 138 -0.50 -5.05 9.56
N THR A 139 -0.74 -4.38 10.69
CA THR A 139 -1.57 -4.90 11.78
C THR A 139 -2.72 -3.95 12.05
N GLN A 140 -3.78 -4.39 12.73
CA GLN A 140 -4.89 -3.52 13.13
C GLN A 140 -4.47 -2.31 13.98
N SER A 141 -3.29 -2.35 14.60
CA SER A 141 -2.73 -1.26 15.41
C SER A 141 -1.83 -0.30 14.63
N GLY A 142 -1.59 -0.53 13.34
CA GLY A 142 -0.77 0.34 12.49
C GLY A 142 0.13 -0.43 11.52
N ILE A 143 0.85 0.31 10.68
CA ILE A 143 1.83 -0.23 9.74
C ILE A 143 3.14 -0.46 10.50
N PHE A 144 3.61 -1.71 10.53
CA PHE A 144 4.98 -2.02 10.92
C PHE A 144 5.80 -2.28 9.66
N ALA A 145 6.67 -1.35 9.31
CA ALA A 145 7.64 -1.55 8.26
C ALA A 145 8.88 -2.22 8.84
N PHE A 146 9.20 -3.44 8.41
CA PHE A 146 10.50 -4.03 8.64
C PHE A 146 11.36 -3.82 7.40
N VAL A 147 12.24 -2.85 7.43
CA VAL A 147 13.23 -2.66 6.39
C VAL A 147 14.43 -3.55 6.71
N LYS A 148 14.63 -4.61 5.92
CA LYS A 148 15.90 -5.34 5.94
C LYS A 148 16.90 -4.56 5.10
N GLN A 149 17.74 -3.77 5.74
CA GLN A 149 18.89 -3.18 5.09
C GLN A 149 19.89 -4.29 4.74
N ALA A 150 20.44 -4.25 3.53
CA ALA A 150 21.54 -5.13 3.14
C ALA A 150 22.78 -4.83 4.01
N GLY A 151 22.97 -5.62 5.09
CA GLY A 151 24.05 -5.48 6.07
C GLY A 151 23.77 -6.35 7.29
N PRO A 152 24.79 -6.66 8.14
CA PRO A 152 24.61 -7.58 9.24
C PRO A 152 23.70 -6.99 10.32
N ARG A 153 22.53 -7.60 10.45
CA ARG A 153 21.61 -7.56 11.62
C ARG A 153 21.38 -6.20 12.30
N SER A 154 20.55 -5.35 11.72
CA SER A 154 19.85 -4.33 12.49
C SER A 154 18.38 -4.26 12.07
N TRP A 155 17.48 -4.50 13.02
CA TRP A 155 16.03 -4.34 12.84
C TRP A 155 15.68 -2.90 13.23
N PHE A 156 15.17 -2.12 12.30
CA PHE A 156 14.58 -0.82 12.61
C PHE A 156 13.10 -0.98 12.94
N ARG A 157 12.71 -0.44 14.10
CA ARG A 157 11.31 -0.27 14.50
C ARG A 157 10.81 1.01 13.85
N ALA A 158 9.87 0.90 12.89
CA ALA A 158 9.14 2.07 12.43
C ALA A 158 8.06 2.43 13.45
N GLU A 159 7.99 3.69 13.83
CA GLU A 159 6.91 4.24 14.64
C GLU A 159 5.59 4.20 13.84
N PRO A 160 4.43 4.03 14.50
CA PRO A 160 3.14 3.98 13.80
C PRO A 160 2.86 5.33 13.12
N VAL A 161 2.78 5.33 11.81
CA VAL A 161 2.26 6.48 11.05
C VAL A 161 0.75 6.51 11.22
N CYS A 162 0.26 7.65 11.66
CA CYS A 162 -1.05 7.93 12.23
C CYS A 162 -2.24 7.48 11.32
N ARG A 163 -3.16 6.72 11.91
CA ARG A 163 -4.52 6.48 11.39
C ARG A 163 -5.35 7.77 11.48
N SER A 164 -5.30 8.67 10.53
CA SER A 164 -6.19 9.84 10.54
C SER A 164 -7.21 9.91 9.40
N MET A 165 -7.20 8.97 8.44
CA MET A 165 -8.05 9.06 7.26
C MET A 165 -9.20 8.05 7.14
N GLN A 166 -9.45 7.17 8.12
CA GLN A 166 -10.52 6.15 8.01
C GLN A 166 -11.85 6.54 8.66
N LYS A 167 -12.04 7.78 9.10
CA LYS A 167 -13.36 8.26 9.61
C LYS A 167 -13.55 9.73 9.22
N ALA A 168 -14.08 9.96 8.06
CA ALA A 168 -14.81 11.17 7.70
C ALA A 168 -16.02 10.79 6.82
#